data_15809c0cd06d00636590f590b435f638
#
_entry.id   15809c0cd06d00636590f590b435f638
#
_cell.length_a   1.000
_cell.length_b   1.000
_cell.length_c   1.000
_cell.angle_alpha   90.00
_cell.angle_beta   90.00
_cell.angle_gamma   90.00
#
_symmetry.space_group_name_H-M   'P 1'
#
loop_
_entity.id
_entity.type
_entity.pdbx_description
1 polymer ?
#
loop_
_entity_poly.entity_id
_entity_poly.type
_entity_poly.pdbx_seq_one_letter_code
_entity_poly.pdbx_strand_id
1 'polypeptide(L)'
;MSSLANTFSLDAVRRLSNAAKLNVTGLVLTAAGMSLQMAAGSTLYPSLAGPIVLLVTAVIVLFGPGRWTPYIGLLVPLVLGVGATIAALMTGDFLDQLTDVDRAGILIGSLLHVIGLVAAVAGGVGMVLARRVVRVER
;
A
#
# COMPACT_ATOMS: atom_id res chain seq x y z
N MET A 1 24.64 -15.14 -9.25
CA MET A 1 23.89 -13.86 -9.38
C MET A 1 22.65 -13.78 -8.48
N SER A 2 21.88 -14.84 -8.32
CA SER A 2 20.68 -14.85 -7.43
C SER A 2 20.99 -14.63 -5.93
N SER A 3 22.14 -15.09 -5.43
CA SER A 3 22.56 -14.93 -4.03
C SER A 3 22.86 -13.46 -3.65
N LEU A 4 23.48 -12.71 -4.54
CA LEU A 4 23.78 -11.28 -4.28
C LEU A 4 22.54 -10.41 -4.27
N ALA A 5 21.58 -10.67 -5.18
CA ALA A 5 20.32 -9.94 -5.20
C ALA A 5 19.49 -10.18 -3.94
N ASN A 6 19.46 -11.41 -3.43
CA ASN A 6 18.78 -11.75 -2.18
C ASN A 6 19.44 -11.10 -0.94
N THR A 7 20.76 -11.03 -0.91
CA THR A 7 21.49 -10.40 0.20
C THR A 7 21.25 -8.89 0.23
N PHE A 8 21.27 -8.23 -0.93
CA PHE A 8 20.98 -6.79 -1.04
C PHE A 8 19.55 -6.46 -0.60
N SER A 9 18.59 -7.29 -0.97
CA SER A 9 17.17 -7.11 -0.61
C SER A 9 16.94 -7.26 0.90
N LEU A 10 17.52 -8.28 1.53
CA LEU A 10 17.36 -8.53 2.96
C LEU A 10 18.05 -7.47 3.83
N ASP A 11 19.21 -6.97 3.42
CA ASP A 11 19.91 -5.92 4.15
C ASP A 11 19.19 -4.56 4.03
N ALA A 12 18.61 -4.25 2.88
CA ALA A 12 17.78 -3.07 2.71
C ALA A 12 16.55 -3.10 3.64
N VAL A 13 15.86 -4.23 3.72
CA VAL A 13 14.70 -4.41 4.61
C VAL A 13 15.10 -4.34 6.08
N ARG A 14 16.27 -4.88 6.47
CA ARG A 14 16.76 -4.82 7.86
C ARG A 14 17.09 -3.40 8.32
N ARG A 15 17.52 -2.53 7.42
CA ARG A 15 17.86 -1.12 7.72
C ARG A 15 16.65 -0.21 7.83
N LEU A 16 15.47 -0.66 7.41
CA LEU A 16 14.25 0.13 7.51
C LEU A 16 13.77 0.25 8.96
N SER A 17 13.25 1.43 9.31
CA SER A 17 12.50 1.60 10.55
C SER A 17 11.25 0.72 10.56
N ASN A 18 10.71 0.41 11.73
CA ASN A 18 9.49 -0.38 11.86
C ASN A 18 8.31 0.29 11.13
N ALA A 19 8.24 1.63 11.16
CA ALA A 19 7.23 2.39 10.43
C ALA A 19 7.36 2.21 8.90
N ALA A 20 8.58 2.23 8.37
CA ALA A 20 8.82 1.99 6.95
C ALA A 20 8.50 0.54 6.54
N LYS A 21 8.80 -0.44 7.38
CA LYS A 21 8.42 -1.84 7.15
C LYS A 21 6.91 -2.00 7.10
N LEU A 22 6.20 -1.37 8.03
CA LEU A 22 4.74 -1.38 8.06
C LEU A 22 4.15 -0.72 6.82
N ASN A 23 4.69 0.42 6.39
CA ASN A 23 4.25 1.11 5.19
C ASN A 23 4.44 0.24 3.93
N VAL A 24 5.64 -0.31 3.73
CA VAL A 24 5.93 -1.17 2.57
C VAL A 24 5.05 -2.42 2.56
N THR A 25 4.90 -3.10 3.70
CA THR A 25 4.02 -4.26 3.82
C THR A 25 2.58 -3.89 3.48
N GLY A 26 2.10 -2.76 3.99
CA GLY A 26 0.77 -2.24 3.68
C GLY A 26 0.57 -1.96 2.19
N LEU A 27 1.53 -1.31 1.55
CA LEU A 27 1.49 -1.03 0.11
C LEU A 27 1.43 -2.30 -0.74
N VAL A 28 2.24 -3.31 -0.39
CA VAL A 28 2.25 -4.61 -1.09
C VAL A 28 0.93 -5.36 -0.88
N LEU A 29 0.40 -5.39 0.34
CA LEU A 29 -0.89 -6.02 0.64
C LEU A 29 -2.04 -5.33 -0.10
N THR A 30 -2.04 -4.00 -0.15
CA THR A 30 -3.04 -3.23 -0.90
C THR A 30 -2.98 -3.55 -2.38
N ALA A 31 -1.78 -3.57 -2.97
CA ALA A 31 -1.59 -3.93 -4.37
C ALA A 31 -2.03 -5.36 -4.67
N ALA A 32 -1.72 -6.31 -3.80
CA ALA A 32 -2.15 -7.70 -3.92
C ALA A 32 -3.68 -7.82 -3.82
N GLY A 33 -4.31 -7.11 -2.87
CA GLY A 33 -5.76 -7.07 -2.72
C GLY A 33 -6.46 -6.53 -3.95
N MET A 34 -5.97 -5.41 -4.51
CA MET A 34 -6.50 -4.85 -5.76
C MET A 34 -6.34 -5.81 -6.94
N SER A 35 -5.17 -6.44 -7.07
CA SER A 35 -4.90 -7.41 -8.15
C SER A 35 -5.81 -8.63 -8.04
N LEU A 36 -6.07 -9.11 -6.84
CA LEU A 36 -6.97 -10.23 -6.60
C LEU A 36 -8.42 -9.87 -6.95
N GLN A 37 -8.88 -8.68 -6.59
CA GLN A 37 -10.21 -8.19 -6.98
C GLN A 37 -10.36 -8.09 -8.50
N MET A 38 -9.34 -7.59 -9.20
CA MET A 38 -9.34 -7.52 -10.66
C MET A 38 -9.38 -8.93 -11.28
N ALA A 39 -8.59 -9.87 -10.78
CA ALA A 39 -8.59 -11.25 -11.24
C ALA A 39 -9.93 -11.95 -10.98
N ALA A 40 -10.64 -11.57 -9.93
CA ALA A 40 -11.98 -12.07 -9.59
C ALA A 40 -13.12 -11.37 -10.37
N GLY A 41 -12.78 -10.46 -11.30
CA GLY A 41 -13.76 -9.78 -12.17
C GLY A 41 -14.41 -8.54 -11.57
N SER A 42 -13.79 -7.92 -10.56
CA SER A 42 -14.26 -6.64 -10.04
C SER A 42 -14.12 -5.53 -11.08
N THR A 43 -15.16 -4.74 -11.25
CA THR A 43 -15.19 -3.58 -12.14
C THR A 43 -14.72 -2.29 -11.48
N LEU A 44 -14.48 -2.31 -10.17
CA LEU A 44 -14.02 -1.13 -9.41
C LEU A 44 -12.65 -0.60 -9.85
N TYR A 45 -11.80 -1.47 -10.36
CA TYR A 45 -10.46 -1.11 -10.79
C TYR A 45 -10.29 -1.46 -12.28
N PRO A 46 -10.57 -0.53 -13.18
CA PRO A 46 -10.53 -0.81 -14.63
C PRO A 46 -9.10 -0.94 -15.18
N SER A 47 -8.08 -0.66 -14.38
CA SER A 47 -6.70 -0.69 -14.85
C SER A 47 -5.70 -1.17 -13.78
N LEU A 48 -4.62 -1.80 -14.24
CA LEU A 48 -3.47 -2.20 -13.40
C LEU A 48 -2.66 -1.00 -12.87
N ALA A 49 -3.02 0.23 -13.20
CA ALA A 49 -2.29 1.41 -12.80
C ALA A 49 -2.22 1.55 -11.26
N GLY A 50 -3.30 1.27 -10.55
CA GLY A 50 -3.35 1.32 -9.08
C GLY A 50 -2.32 0.42 -8.41
N PRO A 51 -2.36 -0.90 -8.63
CA PRO A 51 -1.36 -1.83 -8.10
C PRO A 51 0.07 -1.49 -8.50
N ILE A 52 0.30 -1.07 -9.74
CA ILE A 52 1.64 -0.70 -10.22
C ILE A 52 2.16 0.53 -9.46
N VAL A 53 1.36 1.58 -9.30
CA VAL A 53 1.75 2.79 -8.56
C VAL A 53 2.08 2.45 -7.10
N LEU A 54 1.31 1.58 -6.45
CA LEU A 54 1.57 1.13 -5.08
C LEU A 54 2.89 0.35 -4.96
N LEU A 55 3.16 -0.55 -5.91
CA LEU A 55 4.42 -1.32 -5.93
C LEU A 55 5.63 -0.42 -6.20
N VAL A 56 5.52 0.54 -7.14
CA VAL A 56 6.56 1.54 -7.39
C VAL A 56 6.80 2.38 -6.15
N THR A 57 5.75 2.79 -5.45
CA THR A 57 5.86 3.52 -4.18
C THR A 57 6.57 2.67 -3.12
N ALA A 58 6.26 1.39 -3.01
CA ALA A 58 6.95 0.48 -2.10
C ALA A 58 8.46 0.40 -2.41
N VAL A 59 8.83 0.32 -3.68
CA VAL A 59 10.24 0.33 -4.12
C VAL A 59 10.91 1.67 -3.77
N ILE A 60 10.24 2.80 -3.96
CA ILE A 60 10.76 4.11 -3.58
C ILE A 60 10.97 4.19 -2.05
N VAL A 61 10.07 3.64 -1.25
CA VAL A 61 10.21 3.62 0.22
C VAL A 61 11.36 2.71 0.64
N LEU A 62 11.56 1.57 -0.05
CA LEU A 62 12.64 0.62 0.24
C LEU A 62 14.04 1.17 -0.07
N PHE A 63 14.19 1.81 -1.22
CA PHE A 63 15.51 2.16 -1.78
C PHE A 63 15.73 3.66 -1.90
N GLY A 64 14.71 4.48 -1.70
CA GLY A 64 14.80 5.92 -1.87
C GLY A 64 15.59 6.60 -0.74
N PRO A 65 16.73 7.23 -1.04
CA PRO A 65 17.54 7.93 -0.04
C PRO A 65 16.98 9.32 0.31
N GLY A 66 15.79 9.64 -0.13
CA GLY A 66 15.29 11.00 -0.16
C GLY A 66 14.57 11.46 1.13
N ARG A 67 14.69 12.77 1.36
CA ARG A 67 13.88 13.47 2.37
C ARG A 67 12.37 13.44 2.06
N TRP A 68 11.99 13.12 0.82
CA TRP A 68 10.61 13.05 0.35
C TRP A 68 9.97 11.66 0.52
N THR A 69 10.78 10.63 0.74
CA THR A 69 10.32 9.24 0.87
C THR A 69 9.16 9.05 1.85
N PRO A 70 9.18 9.59 3.09
CA PRO A 70 8.06 9.44 4.02
C PRO A 70 6.76 10.09 3.52
N TYR A 71 6.88 11.22 2.83
CA TYR A 71 5.69 11.91 2.29
C TYR A 71 5.09 11.15 1.11
N ILE A 72 5.91 10.59 0.24
CA ILE A 72 5.46 9.75 -0.87
C ILE A 72 4.79 8.50 -0.32
N GLY A 73 5.41 7.83 0.66
CA GLY A 73 4.87 6.65 1.32
C GLY A 73 3.55 6.90 2.06
N LEU A 74 3.25 8.12 2.46
CA LEU A 74 1.99 8.52 3.08
C LEU A 74 0.96 8.98 2.04
N LEU A 75 1.34 9.90 1.16
CA LEU A 75 0.39 10.56 0.25
C LEU A 75 -0.17 9.62 -0.81
N VAL A 76 0.65 8.73 -1.36
CA VAL A 76 0.19 7.83 -2.42
C VAL A 76 -0.92 6.89 -1.94
N PRO A 77 -0.75 6.12 -0.84
CA PRO A 77 -1.84 5.27 -0.36
C PRO A 77 -3.03 6.07 0.15
N LEU A 78 -2.81 7.27 0.70
CA LEU A 78 -3.89 8.12 1.15
C LEU A 78 -4.77 8.58 -0.02
N VAL A 79 -4.16 9.11 -1.07
CA VAL A 79 -4.89 9.62 -2.25
C VAL A 79 -5.58 8.47 -3.00
N LEU A 80 -4.88 7.37 -3.23
CA LEU A 80 -5.46 6.21 -3.91
C LEU A 80 -6.54 5.53 -3.07
N GLY A 81 -6.33 5.39 -1.77
CA GLY A 81 -7.28 4.75 -0.87
C GLY A 81 -8.54 5.58 -0.67
N VAL A 82 -8.39 6.87 -0.39
CA VAL A 82 -9.53 7.79 -0.25
C VAL A 82 -10.27 7.90 -1.58
N GLY A 83 -9.55 8.06 -2.70
CA GLY A 83 -10.15 8.14 -4.03
C GLY A 83 -10.93 6.88 -4.40
N ALA A 84 -10.37 5.70 -4.17
CA ALA A 84 -11.03 4.43 -4.40
C ALA A 84 -12.27 4.25 -3.49
N THR A 85 -12.17 4.63 -2.22
CA THR A 85 -13.30 4.55 -1.28
C THR A 85 -14.44 5.48 -1.70
N ILE A 86 -14.14 6.71 -2.07
CA ILE A 86 -15.15 7.65 -2.55
C ILE A 86 -15.82 7.12 -3.83
N ALA A 87 -15.03 6.64 -4.79
CA ALA A 87 -15.57 6.07 -6.02
C ALA A 87 -16.48 4.87 -5.74
N ALA A 88 -16.06 3.96 -4.87
CA ALA A 88 -16.84 2.78 -4.49
C ALA A 88 -18.17 3.14 -3.78
N LEU A 89 -18.15 4.17 -2.93
CA LEU A 89 -19.37 4.66 -2.27
C LEU A 89 -20.33 5.36 -3.25
N MET A 90 -19.79 6.08 -4.24
CA MET A 90 -20.61 6.78 -5.22
C MET A 90 -21.28 5.84 -6.23
N THR A 91 -20.65 4.72 -6.55
CA THR A 91 -21.21 3.71 -7.47
C THR A 91 -22.20 2.76 -6.79
N GLY A 92 -22.22 2.70 -5.46
CA GLY A 92 -23.02 1.73 -4.69
C GLY A 92 -22.50 0.29 -4.75
N ASP A 93 -21.56 0.01 -5.63
CA ASP A 93 -21.03 -1.35 -5.86
C ASP A 93 -20.29 -1.94 -4.64
N PHE A 94 -19.86 -1.08 -3.72
CA PHE A 94 -19.08 -1.52 -2.55
C PHE A 94 -19.88 -2.42 -1.60
N LEU A 95 -21.12 -2.05 -1.32
CA LEU A 95 -21.99 -2.83 -0.43
C LEU A 95 -22.43 -4.13 -1.10
N ASP A 96 -22.75 -4.07 -2.40
CA ASP A 96 -23.16 -5.24 -3.18
C ASP A 96 -22.02 -6.26 -3.29
N GLN A 97 -20.78 -5.80 -3.44
CA GLN A 97 -19.59 -6.67 -3.49
C GLN A 97 -19.23 -7.30 -2.13
N LEU A 98 -19.50 -6.61 -1.02
CA LEU A 98 -19.26 -7.15 0.33
C LEU A 98 -20.31 -8.19 0.74
N THR A 99 -21.51 -8.13 0.18
CA THR A 99 -22.61 -9.05 0.52
C THR A 99 -22.69 -10.26 -0.40
N ASP A 100 -22.00 -10.24 -1.54
CA ASP A 100 -21.98 -11.35 -2.50
C ASP A 100 -20.94 -12.41 -2.08
N VAL A 101 -21.38 -13.33 -1.24
CA VAL A 101 -20.55 -14.43 -0.71
C VAL A 101 -20.06 -15.39 -1.80
N ASP A 102 -20.75 -15.44 -2.93
CA ASP A 102 -20.40 -16.29 -4.07
C ASP A 102 -19.11 -15.79 -4.79
N ARG A 103 -18.67 -14.59 -4.48
CA ARG A 103 -17.43 -14.00 -5.01
C ARG A 103 -16.31 -13.90 -3.97
N ALA A 104 -15.95 -15.04 -3.38
CA ALA A 104 -14.91 -15.12 -2.34
C ALA A 104 -13.59 -14.39 -2.69
N GLY A 105 -13.18 -14.39 -3.96
CA GLY A 105 -11.99 -13.68 -4.42
C GLY A 105 -12.09 -12.16 -4.26
N ILE A 106 -13.27 -11.57 -4.51
CA ILE A 106 -13.51 -10.14 -4.33
C ILE A 106 -13.50 -9.80 -2.83
N LEU A 107 -14.15 -10.60 -2.00
CA LEU A 107 -14.20 -10.39 -0.56
C LEU A 107 -12.80 -10.43 0.06
N ILE A 108 -12.02 -11.47 -0.24
CA ILE A 108 -10.64 -11.61 0.26
C ILE A 108 -9.76 -10.46 -0.25
N GLY A 109 -9.87 -10.10 -1.52
CA GLY A 109 -9.15 -8.98 -2.11
C GLY A 109 -9.50 -7.65 -1.44
N SER A 110 -10.77 -7.43 -1.11
CA SER A 110 -11.23 -6.23 -0.41
C SER A 110 -10.69 -6.16 1.02
N LEU A 111 -10.67 -7.27 1.75
CA LEU A 111 -10.10 -7.34 3.08
C LEU A 111 -8.59 -7.05 3.06
N LEU A 112 -7.86 -7.68 2.15
CA LEU A 112 -6.42 -7.41 1.97
C LEU A 112 -6.16 -5.95 1.60
N HIS A 113 -6.98 -5.37 0.73
CA HIS A 113 -6.89 -3.98 0.33
C HIS A 113 -7.05 -3.04 1.53
N VAL A 114 -8.12 -3.21 2.32
CA VAL A 114 -8.41 -2.34 3.47
C VAL A 114 -7.33 -2.48 4.55
N ILE A 115 -6.97 -3.70 4.92
CA ILE A 115 -5.93 -3.96 5.93
C ILE A 115 -4.59 -3.39 5.45
N GLY A 116 -4.22 -3.63 4.20
CA GLY A 116 -3.01 -3.11 3.60
C GLY A 116 -2.98 -1.58 3.58
N LEU A 117 -4.10 -0.96 3.23
CA LEU A 117 -4.22 0.50 3.18
C LEU A 117 -4.05 1.13 4.57
N VAL A 118 -4.71 0.58 5.60
CA VAL A 118 -4.57 1.04 6.99
C VAL A 118 -3.12 0.91 7.45
N ALA A 119 -2.47 -0.22 7.18
CA ALA A 119 -1.07 -0.44 7.51
C ALA A 119 -0.13 0.52 6.76
N ALA A 120 -0.38 0.78 5.47
CA ALA A 120 0.40 1.70 4.67
C ALA A 120 0.30 3.14 5.20
N VAL A 121 -0.90 3.61 5.49
CA VAL A 121 -1.13 4.95 6.04
C VAL A 121 -0.52 5.07 7.44
N ALA A 122 -0.75 4.11 8.32
CA ALA A 122 -0.17 4.12 9.68
C ALA A 122 1.36 4.14 9.64
N GLY A 123 1.98 3.32 8.80
CA GLY A 123 3.42 3.31 8.57
C GLY A 123 3.94 4.64 7.99
N GLY A 124 3.22 5.21 7.03
CA GLY A 124 3.53 6.52 6.44
C GLY A 124 3.50 7.65 7.48
N VAL A 125 2.46 7.70 8.31
CA VAL A 125 2.36 8.65 9.43
C VAL A 125 3.54 8.46 10.41
N GLY A 126 3.85 7.23 10.78
CA GLY A 126 4.99 6.92 11.66
C GLY A 126 6.32 7.42 11.12
N MET A 127 6.57 7.27 9.82
CA MET A 127 7.78 7.77 9.18
C MET A 127 7.87 9.30 9.20
N VAL A 128 6.74 9.99 8.95
CA VAL A 128 6.69 11.47 8.97
C VAL A 128 6.91 11.99 10.38
N LEU A 129 6.27 11.40 11.39
CA LEU A 129 6.42 11.80 12.79
C LEU A 129 7.86 11.59 13.29
N ALA A 130 8.48 10.45 12.98
CA ALA A 130 9.86 10.18 13.35
C ALA A 130 10.83 11.25 12.82
N ARG A 131 10.61 11.77 11.61
CA ARG A 131 11.42 12.86 11.05
C ARG A 131 11.22 14.20 11.77
N ARG A 132 10.02 14.49 12.23
CA ARG A 132 9.74 15.75 12.95
C ARG A 132 10.47 15.78 14.29
N VAL A 133 10.49 14.66 15.01
CA VAL A 133 11.19 14.55 16.31
C VAL A 133 12.69 14.82 16.13
N VAL A 134 13.35 14.19 15.17
CA VAL A 134 14.79 14.40 14.91
C VAL A 134 15.13 15.85 14.55
N ARG A 135 14.19 16.59 13.94
CA ARG A 135 14.41 18.00 13.57
C ARG A 135 14.31 18.96 14.76
N VAL A 136 13.55 18.62 15.79
CA VAL A 136 13.35 19.46 16.98
C VAL A 136 14.56 19.35 17.93
N GLU A 137 15.26 18.22 17.94
CA GLU A 137 16.43 17.98 18.79
C GLU A 137 17.76 18.57 18.24
N ARG A 138 17.75 19.17 17.06
CA ARG A 138 18.89 19.87 16.45
C ARG A 138 18.74 21.38 16.52
#